data_0ee9f62b77051ad59ddcd96478096bc3
#
_entry.id   0ee9f62b77051ad59ddcd96478096bc3
#
_cell.length_a   1.000
_cell.length_b   1.000
_cell.length_c   1.000
_cell.angle_alpha   90.00
_cell.angle_beta   90.00
_cell.angle_gamma   90.00
#
_symmetry.space_group_name_H-M   'P 1'
#
loop_
_entity.id
_entity.type
_entity.pdbx_description
1 polymer ?
#
loop_
_entity_poly.entity_id
_entity_poly.type
_entity_poly.pdbx_seq_one_letter_code
_entity_poly.pdbx_strand_id
1 'polypeptide(L)'
;ISFKVDASRNLAERVERRCGQDLASRFDSYTFHAFAKRIIDRFRPVLTGEYALDAGYTLVDKKSGASRSEIVFADLVPYAIKILRTSKVARNAIRQTYSDIFLDEFQDCTNLQYDLVKLAFQGTKIRLTAVGDTKQKIMAWAGALDGIFQSFTEDFNAVPLNMYRNFRSKPTLLRVQNEIIRKLDPDSVMPDDQLKGDEGEVFAWKFEDSQTEAIYLADLIDGWINKEQLPPAEIAVLVSRQPDLYADHLFRELEQRGIPYRNEQQMQDITVEPVARLIVDYLSCLYAQREPKAWIRLMNQLVPFADEEIQTSVRKGLDQLIRKHRKEVSDAKKTETPFSEWWRFGRALLNHIGLQTLVALSPDYESHERLKQVIRDARERIKDLLEIESDLPLALKRFADDQAVRILTIHKSKGLEFDSVVIMAVENETFFGKEEENRCAFFVGVSRAKRRLILTHTNKRDEPANAKHWKVFRTARLEYFDYVLPFVR
;
A
#
# COMPACT_ATOMS: atom_id res chain seq x y z
N ILE A 1 -6.04 -5.68 -12.84
CA ILE A 1 -5.60 -6.55 -11.73
C ILE A 1 -4.29 -5.98 -11.22
N SER A 2 -4.20 -5.72 -9.92
CA SER A 2 -3.03 -5.13 -9.28
C SER A 2 -2.43 -6.09 -8.24
N PHE A 3 -1.18 -5.87 -7.87
CA PHE A 3 -0.53 -6.65 -6.82
C PHE A 3 -0.98 -6.25 -5.42
N LYS A 4 -1.24 -4.95 -5.18
CA LYS A 4 -1.61 -4.39 -3.87
C LYS A 4 -3.06 -3.91 -3.84
N VAL A 5 -3.71 -4.04 -2.67
CA VAL A 5 -5.09 -3.57 -2.43
C VAL A 5 -5.20 -2.07 -2.63
N ASP A 6 -4.25 -1.29 -2.10
CA ASP A 6 -4.27 0.17 -2.23
C ASP A 6 -4.10 0.63 -3.67
N ALA A 7 -3.26 -0.06 -4.46
CA ALA A 7 -3.11 0.22 -5.88
C ALA A 7 -4.43 -0.04 -6.63
N SER A 8 -5.09 -1.15 -6.35
CA SER A 8 -6.39 -1.50 -6.92
C SER A 8 -7.47 -0.45 -6.62
N ARG A 9 -7.52 0.04 -5.37
CA ARG A 9 -8.46 1.07 -4.94
C ARG A 9 -8.17 2.43 -5.57
N ASN A 10 -6.92 2.89 -5.49
CA ASN A 10 -6.48 4.15 -6.08
C ASN A 10 -6.78 4.20 -7.60
N LEU A 11 -6.64 3.06 -8.27
CA LEU A 11 -6.94 2.95 -9.69
C LEU A 11 -8.44 3.14 -9.95
N ALA A 12 -9.31 2.49 -9.17
CA ALA A 12 -10.76 2.66 -9.27
C ALA A 12 -11.19 4.12 -9.04
N GLU A 13 -10.67 4.75 -7.99
CA GLU A 13 -10.95 6.17 -7.68
C GLU A 13 -10.46 7.12 -8.80
N ARG A 14 -9.29 6.84 -9.39
CA ARG A 14 -8.76 7.63 -10.52
C ARG A 14 -9.59 7.47 -11.78
N VAL A 15 -10.06 6.25 -12.06
CA VAL A 15 -10.94 5.99 -13.20
C VAL A 15 -12.28 6.72 -13.01
N GLU A 16 -12.89 6.64 -11.84
CA GLU A 16 -14.14 7.35 -11.55
C GLU A 16 -13.98 8.87 -11.71
N ARG A 17 -12.88 9.44 -11.17
CA ARG A 17 -12.59 10.88 -11.27
C ARG A 17 -12.37 11.35 -12.71
N ARG A 18 -11.72 10.52 -13.55
CA ARG A 18 -11.37 10.92 -14.92
C ARG A 18 -12.43 10.60 -15.96
N CYS A 19 -13.16 9.52 -15.76
CA CYS A 19 -14.09 8.98 -16.76
C CYS A 19 -15.57 9.22 -16.38
N GLY A 20 -15.86 9.61 -15.14
CA GLY A 20 -17.21 9.73 -14.61
C GLY A 20 -17.81 8.39 -14.18
N GLN A 21 -18.92 8.43 -13.43
CA GLN A 21 -19.55 7.25 -12.83
C GLN A 21 -20.04 6.22 -13.84
N ASP A 22 -20.60 6.67 -14.97
CA ASP A 22 -21.16 5.75 -15.97
C ASP A 22 -20.12 4.84 -16.61
N LEU A 23 -18.92 5.37 -16.91
CA LEU A 23 -17.82 4.56 -17.44
C LEU A 23 -17.11 3.78 -16.33
N ALA A 24 -16.98 4.35 -15.16
CA ALA A 24 -16.39 3.68 -14.00
C ALA A 24 -17.20 2.45 -13.56
N SER A 25 -18.52 2.43 -13.76
CA SER A 25 -19.36 1.27 -13.47
C SER A 25 -19.02 0.02 -14.31
N ARG A 26 -18.29 0.19 -15.42
CA ARG A 26 -17.80 -0.89 -16.28
C ARG A 26 -16.37 -1.32 -15.96
N PHE A 27 -15.76 -0.73 -14.94
CA PHE A 27 -14.38 -0.98 -14.55
C PHE A 27 -14.34 -1.75 -13.23
N ASP A 28 -13.84 -2.98 -13.28
CA ASP A 28 -13.57 -3.81 -12.12
C ASP A 28 -12.09 -3.69 -11.73
N SER A 29 -11.79 -3.42 -10.47
CA SER A 29 -10.42 -3.40 -9.94
C SER A 29 -10.24 -4.47 -8.86
N TYR A 30 -9.26 -5.36 -9.06
CA TYR A 30 -8.98 -6.49 -8.17
C TYR A 30 -7.49 -6.63 -7.86
N THR A 31 -7.18 -7.21 -6.71
CA THR A 31 -5.90 -7.91 -6.55
C THR A 31 -6.00 -9.29 -7.20
N PHE A 32 -4.84 -9.95 -7.42
CA PHE A 32 -4.83 -11.33 -7.93
C PHE A 32 -5.64 -12.29 -7.06
N HIS A 33 -5.55 -12.15 -5.74
CA HIS A 33 -6.29 -13.01 -4.81
C HIS A 33 -7.79 -12.70 -4.79
N ALA A 34 -8.17 -11.43 -4.87
CA ALA A 34 -9.57 -11.05 -4.99
C ALA A 34 -10.18 -11.56 -6.30
N PHE A 35 -9.44 -11.52 -7.40
CA PHE A 35 -9.86 -12.09 -8.68
C PHE A 35 -10.00 -13.62 -8.60
N ALA A 36 -9.02 -14.30 -7.98
CA ALA A 36 -9.07 -15.73 -7.74
C ALA A 36 -10.28 -16.13 -6.86
N LYS A 37 -10.51 -15.39 -5.78
CA LYS A 37 -11.68 -15.61 -4.90
C LYS A 37 -12.98 -15.47 -5.66
N ARG A 38 -13.14 -14.45 -6.51
CA ARG A 38 -14.33 -14.29 -7.36
C ARG A 38 -14.57 -15.49 -8.29
N ILE A 39 -13.50 -16.04 -8.86
CA ILE A 39 -13.60 -17.26 -9.68
C ILE A 39 -14.08 -18.44 -8.82
N ILE A 40 -13.54 -18.61 -7.63
CA ILE A 40 -13.93 -19.67 -6.69
C ILE A 40 -15.40 -19.49 -6.31
N ASP A 41 -15.82 -18.34 -5.84
CA ASP A 41 -17.18 -18.08 -5.39
C ASP A 41 -18.21 -18.41 -6.48
N ARG A 42 -17.92 -18.04 -7.73
CA ARG A 42 -18.84 -18.23 -8.86
C ARG A 42 -18.85 -19.66 -9.41
N PHE A 43 -17.70 -20.33 -9.39
CA PHE A 43 -17.54 -21.64 -10.03
C PHE A 43 -17.15 -22.76 -9.06
N ARG A 44 -17.30 -22.53 -7.76
CA ARG A 44 -16.99 -23.48 -6.69
C ARG A 44 -17.48 -24.90 -6.92
N PRO A 45 -18.71 -25.17 -7.47
CA PRO A 45 -19.17 -26.53 -7.71
C PRO A 45 -18.29 -27.38 -8.64
N VAL A 46 -17.36 -26.74 -9.37
CA VAL A 46 -16.36 -27.43 -10.21
C VAL A 46 -15.29 -28.13 -9.36
N LEU A 47 -15.08 -27.64 -8.13
CA LEU A 47 -14.10 -28.19 -7.19
C LEU A 47 -14.67 -29.46 -6.56
N THR A 48 -13.96 -30.58 -6.74
CA THR A 48 -14.36 -31.90 -6.24
C THR A 48 -13.20 -32.56 -5.46
N GLY A 49 -13.51 -33.62 -4.69
CA GLY A 49 -12.52 -34.36 -3.90
C GLY A 49 -11.94 -33.52 -2.78
N GLU A 50 -10.63 -33.48 -2.69
CA GLU A 50 -9.87 -32.71 -1.69
C GLU A 50 -9.98 -31.17 -1.85
N TYR A 51 -10.33 -30.72 -3.08
CA TYR A 51 -10.53 -29.30 -3.39
C TYR A 51 -11.97 -28.83 -3.16
N ALA A 52 -12.90 -29.73 -2.83
CA ALA A 52 -14.30 -29.35 -2.64
C ALA A 52 -14.46 -28.32 -1.52
N LEU A 53 -15.26 -27.29 -1.80
CA LEU A 53 -15.58 -26.23 -0.86
C LEU A 53 -17.10 -26.09 -0.68
N ASP A 54 -17.54 -25.85 0.53
CA ASP A 54 -18.95 -25.59 0.87
C ASP A 54 -19.37 -24.16 0.48
N ALA A 55 -20.67 -23.89 0.38
CA ALA A 55 -21.18 -22.57 -0.01
C ALA A 55 -20.77 -21.44 0.94
N GLY A 56 -20.60 -21.74 2.21
CA GLY A 56 -20.22 -20.79 3.26
C GLY A 56 -18.77 -20.97 3.73
N TYR A 57 -17.85 -21.38 2.87
CA TYR A 57 -16.45 -21.55 3.25
C TYR A 57 -15.83 -20.24 3.77
N THR A 58 -14.90 -20.37 4.70
CA THR A 58 -14.20 -19.25 5.33
C THR A 58 -12.72 -19.23 4.95
N LEU A 59 -12.15 -18.03 4.86
CA LEU A 59 -10.70 -17.84 4.79
C LEU A 59 -10.12 -18.01 6.20
N VAL A 60 -9.08 -18.84 6.31
CA VAL A 60 -8.37 -19.12 7.56
C VAL A 60 -6.87 -19.03 7.36
N ASP A 61 -6.13 -18.72 8.43
CA ASP A 61 -4.66 -18.69 8.40
C ASP A 61 -4.08 -20.10 8.25
N LYS A 62 -4.74 -21.07 8.89
CA LYS A 62 -4.35 -22.47 8.87
C LYS A 62 -5.60 -23.34 8.92
N LYS A 63 -5.68 -24.33 8.02
CA LYS A 63 -6.78 -25.30 8.04
C LYS A 63 -6.78 -26.12 9.33
N SER A 64 -7.96 -26.32 9.90
CA SER A 64 -8.18 -27.20 11.07
C SER A 64 -8.22 -28.68 10.71
N GLY A 65 -7.84 -29.08 9.49
CA GLY A 65 -7.86 -30.43 8.95
C GLY A 65 -8.35 -30.47 7.49
N ALA A 66 -8.86 -31.62 7.03
CA ALA A 66 -9.46 -31.77 5.70
C ALA A 66 -10.89 -31.19 5.63
N SER A 67 -11.05 -29.92 6.03
CA SER A 67 -12.33 -29.24 6.05
C SER A 67 -12.70 -28.65 4.68
N ARG A 68 -13.96 -28.85 4.25
CA ARG A 68 -14.53 -28.18 3.07
C ARG A 68 -15.05 -26.78 3.38
N SER A 69 -15.16 -26.42 4.65
CA SER A 69 -15.61 -25.11 5.09
C SER A 69 -14.49 -24.08 5.24
N GLU A 70 -13.23 -24.47 4.95
CA GLU A 70 -12.07 -23.62 5.15
C GLU A 70 -11.14 -23.63 3.94
N ILE A 71 -10.61 -22.45 3.59
CA ILE A 71 -9.55 -22.28 2.60
C ILE A 71 -8.49 -21.32 3.17
N VAL A 72 -7.22 -21.59 2.96
CA VAL A 72 -6.17 -20.62 3.27
C VAL A 72 -5.94 -19.69 2.10
N PHE A 73 -5.47 -18.50 2.37
CA PHE A 73 -5.27 -17.46 1.36
C PHE A 73 -4.32 -17.92 0.24
N ALA A 74 -3.22 -18.56 0.60
CA ALA A 74 -2.25 -19.08 -0.37
C ALA A 74 -2.88 -20.08 -1.38
N ASP A 75 -3.99 -20.72 -1.03
CA ASP A 75 -4.70 -21.67 -1.87
C ASP A 75 -5.68 -21.00 -2.88
N LEU A 76 -5.99 -19.70 -2.72
CA LEU A 76 -6.97 -19.04 -3.59
C LEU A 76 -6.56 -19.09 -5.06
N VAL A 77 -5.32 -18.71 -5.39
CA VAL A 77 -4.83 -18.75 -6.77
C VAL A 77 -4.75 -20.19 -7.30
N PRO A 78 -4.16 -21.16 -6.59
CA PRO A 78 -4.20 -22.58 -6.97
C PRO A 78 -5.60 -23.13 -7.24
N TYR A 79 -6.59 -22.80 -6.40
CA TYR A 79 -7.96 -23.28 -6.58
C TYR A 79 -8.64 -22.65 -7.80
N ALA A 80 -8.43 -21.34 -8.02
CA ALA A 80 -8.92 -20.68 -9.25
C ALA A 80 -8.28 -21.28 -10.52
N ILE A 81 -6.99 -21.58 -10.48
CA ILE A 81 -6.28 -22.29 -11.56
C ILE A 81 -6.93 -23.66 -11.81
N LYS A 82 -7.22 -24.42 -10.73
CA LYS A 82 -7.89 -25.71 -10.84
C LYS A 82 -9.24 -25.61 -11.53
N ILE A 83 -10.06 -24.64 -11.14
CA ILE A 83 -11.38 -24.36 -11.77
C ILE A 83 -11.19 -24.08 -13.25
N LEU A 84 -10.29 -23.16 -13.61
CA LEU A 84 -10.08 -22.78 -15.00
C LEU A 84 -9.46 -23.90 -15.84
N ARG A 85 -8.65 -24.79 -15.28
CA ARG A 85 -8.14 -25.98 -15.97
C ARG A 85 -9.24 -27.01 -16.24
N THR A 86 -10.15 -27.20 -15.30
CA THR A 86 -11.15 -28.26 -15.33
C THR A 86 -12.40 -27.85 -16.12
N SER A 87 -12.85 -26.60 -16.00
CA SER A 87 -14.13 -26.16 -16.56
C SER A 87 -13.96 -25.20 -17.75
N LYS A 88 -14.35 -25.66 -18.95
CA LYS A 88 -14.49 -24.77 -20.11
C LYS A 88 -15.57 -23.70 -19.91
N VAL A 89 -16.62 -24.02 -19.17
CA VAL A 89 -17.72 -23.08 -18.87
C VAL A 89 -17.18 -21.91 -18.03
N ALA A 90 -16.43 -22.19 -16.98
CA ALA A 90 -15.81 -21.15 -16.17
C ALA A 90 -14.86 -20.26 -16.99
N ARG A 91 -13.98 -20.88 -17.81
CA ARG A 91 -13.11 -20.11 -18.72
C ARG A 91 -13.88 -19.20 -19.67
N ASN A 92 -14.90 -19.75 -20.33
CA ASN A 92 -15.69 -19.00 -21.31
C ASN A 92 -16.46 -17.87 -20.63
N ALA A 93 -17.00 -18.07 -19.44
CA ALA A 93 -17.69 -17.03 -18.69
C ALA A 93 -16.76 -15.86 -18.35
N ILE A 94 -15.53 -16.13 -17.85
CA ILE A 94 -14.53 -15.08 -17.59
C ILE A 94 -14.17 -14.35 -18.89
N ARG A 95 -13.96 -15.08 -19.98
CA ARG A 95 -13.60 -14.52 -21.29
C ARG A 95 -14.69 -13.65 -21.91
N GLN A 96 -15.95 -13.92 -21.60
CA GLN A 96 -17.08 -13.10 -22.05
C GLN A 96 -17.34 -11.88 -21.14
N THR A 97 -16.85 -11.90 -19.91
CA THR A 97 -17.07 -10.81 -18.96
C THR A 97 -16.20 -9.58 -19.29
N TYR A 98 -14.97 -9.78 -19.76
CA TYR A 98 -14.00 -8.70 -19.94
C TYR A 98 -13.58 -8.57 -21.41
N SER A 99 -13.50 -7.32 -21.88
CA SER A 99 -12.93 -6.96 -23.19
C SER A 99 -11.47 -6.50 -23.09
N ASP A 100 -11.11 -5.92 -21.96
CA ASP A 100 -9.80 -5.33 -21.71
C ASP A 100 -9.31 -5.71 -20.32
N ILE A 101 -8.05 -6.10 -20.22
CA ILE A 101 -7.38 -6.46 -18.96
C ILE A 101 -6.13 -5.59 -18.80
N PHE A 102 -6.03 -4.93 -17.65
CA PHE A 102 -4.83 -4.20 -17.25
C PHE A 102 -4.18 -4.93 -16.07
N LEU A 103 -2.90 -5.23 -16.19
CA LEU A 103 -2.06 -5.82 -15.16
C LEU A 103 -1.11 -4.73 -14.67
N ASP A 104 -1.26 -4.31 -13.42
CA ASP A 104 -0.48 -3.24 -12.81
C ASP A 104 0.57 -3.82 -11.87
N GLU A 105 1.71 -3.12 -11.71
CA GLU A 105 2.90 -3.59 -10.96
C GLU A 105 3.33 -5.01 -11.42
N PHE A 106 3.28 -5.23 -12.73
CA PHE A 106 3.41 -6.59 -13.30
C PHE A 106 4.77 -7.23 -13.02
N GLN A 107 5.83 -6.46 -12.76
CA GLN A 107 7.15 -6.96 -12.36
C GLN A 107 7.14 -7.75 -11.04
N ASP A 108 6.12 -7.59 -10.20
CA ASP A 108 5.98 -8.31 -8.93
C ASP A 108 5.14 -9.61 -9.05
N CYS A 109 4.63 -9.93 -10.25
CA CYS A 109 3.77 -11.07 -10.49
C CYS A 109 4.51 -12.40 -10.26
N THR A 110 3.91 -13.31 -9.50
CA THR A 110 4.47 -14.64 -9.24
C THR A 110 4.12 -15.63 -10.36
N ASN A 111 4.83 -16.78 -10.42
CA ASN A 111 4.55 -17.85 -11.38
C ASN A 111 3.07 -18.28 -11.37
N LEU A 112 2.49 -18.51 -10.18
CA LEU A 112 1.08 -18.93 -10.05
C LEU A 112 0.10 -17.86 -10.53
N GLN A 113 0.39 -16.58 -10.23
CA GLN A 113 -0.44 -15.49 -10.69
C GLN A 113 -0.38 -15.35 -12.22
N TYR A 114 0.80 -15.52 -12.79
CA TYR A 114 0.98 -15.52 -14.24
C TYR A 114 0.29 -16.69 -14.91
N ASP A 115 0.36 -17.89 -14.33
CA ASP A 115 -0.40 -19.06 -14.81
C ASP A 115 -1.91 -18.81 -14.80
N LEU A 116 -2.44 -18.14 -13.79
CA LEU A 116 -3.84 -17.74 -13.73
C LEU A 116 -4.21 -16.83 -14.90
N VAL A 117 -3.37 -15.83 -15.21
CA VAL A 117 -3.56 -14.92 -16.36
C VAL A 117 -3.57 -15.69 -17.68
N LYS A 118 -2.60 -16.58 -17.88
CA LYS A 118 -2.52 -17.41 -19.10
C LYS A 118 -3.75 -18.26 -19.28
N LEU A 119 -4.17 -19.00 -18.26
CA LEU A 119 -5.35 -19.85 -18.33
C LEU A 119 -6.64 -19.08 -18.61
N ALA A 120 -6.76 -17.92 -18.03
CA ALA A 120 -7.93 -17.07 -18.22
C ALA A 120 -7.97 -16.47 -19.63
N PHE A 121 -6.86 -15.93 -20.14
CA PHE A 121 -6.89 -14.97 -21.23
C PHE A 121 -6.05 -15.34 -22.46
N GLN A 122 -5.10 -16.28 -22.37
CA GLN A 122 -4.27 -16.66 -23.53
C GLN A 122 -5.11 -17.27 -24.65
N GLY A 123 -4.80 -16.91 -25.89
CA GLY A 123 -5.52 -17.38 -27.08
C GLY A 123 -6.92 -16.78 -27.26
N THR A 124 -7.19 -15.63 -26.66
CA THR A 124 -8.44 -14.88 -26.78
C THR A 124 -8.27 -13.61 -27.60
N LYS A 125 -9.38 -12.93 -27.94
CA LYS A 125 -9.38 -11.58 -28.55
C LYS A 125 -9.39 -10.45 -27.52
N ILE A 126 -9.31 -10.77 -26.21
CA ILE A 126 -9.26 -9.79 -25.12
C ILE A 126 -7.94 -9.03 -25.24
N ARG A 127 -8.00 -7.71 -25.10
CA ARG A 127 -6.80 -6.88 -25.07
C ARG A 127 -6.18 -6.93 -23.68
N LEU A 128 -4.90 -7.32 -23.62
CA LEU A 128 -4.14 -7.33 -22.38
C LEU A 128 -3.08 -6.24 -22.42
N THR A 129 -2.98 -5.47 -21.35
CA THR A 129 -1.94 -4.47 -21.14
C THR A 129 -1.27 -4.72 -19.81
N ALA A 130 0.01 -5.06 -19.83
CA ALA A 130 0.82 -5.23 -18.64
C ALA A 130 1.68 -3.98 -18.44
N VAL A 131 1.59 -3.37 -17.26
CA VAL A 131 2.35 -2.17 -16.90
C VAL A 131 3.20 -2.46 -15.66
N GLY A 132 4.44 -2.01 -15.67
CA GLY A 132 5.33 -2.16 -14.53
C GLY A 132 6.72 -1.61 -14.82
N ASP A 133 7.57 -1.65 -13.83
CA ASP A 133 8.94 -1.16 -13.89
C ASP A 133 9.90 -2.21 -13.31
N THR A 134 10.70 -2.82 -14.18
CA THR A 134 11.71 -3.83 -13.81
C THR A 134 12.69 -3.33 -12.76
N LYS A 135 13.02 -2.03 -12.79
CA LYS A 135 13.88 -1.36 -11.82
C LYS A 135 13.28 -1.24 -10.42
N GLN A 136 11.96 -1.40 -10.30
CA GLN A 136 11.24 -1.41 -9.02
C GLN A 136 10.88 -2.82 -8.53
N LYS A 137 11.53 -3.85 -9.06
CA LYS A 137 11.36 -5.25 -8.65
C LYS A 137 12.05 -5.50 -7.30
N ILE A 138 11.34 -5.26 -6.22
CA ILE A 138 11.84 -5.43 -4.85
C ILE A 138 11.16 -6.58 -4.10
N MET A 139 10.28 -7.33 -4.77
CA MET A 139 9.51 -8.45 -4.22
C MET A 139 10.01 -9.82 -4.70
N ALA A 140 11.29 -9.92 -5.12
CA ALA A 140 11.89 -11.18 -5.57
C ALA A 140 11.85 -12.26 -4.47
N TRP A 141 12.02 -11.88 -3.22
CA TRP A 141 11.89 -12.76 -2.06
C TRP A 141 10.48 -13.37 -1.89
N ALA A 142 9.45 -12.73 -2.45
CA ALA A 142 8.06 -13.22 -2.46
C ALA A 142 7.73 -14.06 -3.70
N GLY A 143 8.73 -14.43 -4.52
CA GLY A 143 8.58 -15.31 -5.68
C GLY A 143 8.20 -14.61 -6.98
N ALA A 144 8.46 -13.29 -7.11
CA ALA A 144 8.28 -12.57 -8.38
C ALA A 144 9.09 -13.22 -9.51
N LEU A 145 8.41 -13.47 -10.64
CA LEU A 145 8.99 -14.15 -11.80
C LEU A 145 10.05 -13.30 -12.50
N ASP A 146 11.23 -13.88 -12.74
CA ASP A 146 12.25 -13.24 -13.57
C ASP A 146 11.86 -13.27 -15.05
N GLY A 147 12.16 -12.20 -15.78
CA GLY A 147 11.85 -12.12 -17.21
C GLY A 147 10.36 -12.10 -17.55
N ILE A 148 9.49 -11.71 -16.61
CA ILE A 148 8.03 -11.78 -16.79
C ILE A 148 7.52 -10.99 -17.99
N PHE A 149 8.10 -9.82 -18.29
CA PHE A 149 7.72 -9.03 -19.48
C PHE A 149 8.10 -9.73 -20.77
N GLN A 150 9.25 -10.40 -20.81
CA GLN A 150 9.63 -11.22 -21.95
C GLN A 150 8.67 -12.39 -22.13
N SER A 151 8.39 -13.12 -21.06
CA SER A 151 7.39 -14.21 -21.06
C SER A 151 6.01 -13.73 -21.54
N PHE A 152 5.59 -12.54 -21.09
CA PHE A 152 4.33 -11.95 -21.53
C PHE A 152 4.35 -11.59 -23.01
N THR A 153 5.46 -11.05 -23.51
CA THR A 153 5.64 -10.72 -24.94
C THR A 153 5.51 -11.98 -25.80
N GLU A 154 6.16 -13.07 -25.39
CA GLU A 154 6.14 -14.34 -26.11
C GLU A 154 4.75 -15.02 -26.03
N ASP A 155 4.16 -15.13 -24.84
CA ASP A 155 2.90 -15.85 -24.62
C ASP A 155 1.67 -15.15 -25.20
N PHE A 156 1.68 -13.82 -25.30
CA PHE A 156 0.54 -13.02 -25.77
C PHE A 156 0.83 -12.26 -27.08
N ASN A 157 2.01 -12.45 -27.67
CA ASN A 157 2.47 -11.69 -28.85
C ASN A 157 2.33 -10.17 -28.60
N ALA A 158 2.76 -9.72 -27.42
CA ALA A 158 2.58 -8.35 -27.00
C ALA A 158 3.67 -7.43 -27.62
N VAL A 159 3.32 -6.18 -27.81
CA VAL A 159 4.26 -5.16 -28.29
C VAL A 159 4.82 -4.40 -27.08
N PRO A 160 6.13 -4.46 -26.81
CA PRO A 160 6.73 -3.70 -25.72
C PRO A 160 6.75 -2.21 -26.07
N LEU A 161 6.34 -1.40 -25.10
CA LEU A 161 6.35 0.07 -25.18
C LEU A 161 7.05 0.63 -23.95
N ASN A 162 8.04 1.48 -24.15
CA ASN A 162 8.74 2.14 -23.08
C ASN A 162 8.13 3.51 -22.77
N MET A 163 7.90 3.76 -21.48
CA MET A 163 7.45 5.06 -20.97
C MET A 163 8.62 5.76 -20.29
N TYR A 164 9.21 6.75 -20.94
CA TYR A 164 10.36 7.47 -20.41
C TYR A 164 9.98 8.69 -19.58
N ARG A 165 8.81 9.29 -19.83
CA ARG A 165 8.44 10.55 -19.21
C ARG A 165 8.04 10.37 -17.74
N ASN A 166 8.84 10.95 -16.87
CA ASN A 166 8.58 11.01 -15.44
C ASN A 166 7.98 12.37 -15.06
N PHE A 167 6.79 12.37 -14.47
CA PHE A 167 6.07 13.59 -14.06
C PHE A 167 6.20 13.89 -12.56
N ARG A 168 6.90 13.04 -11.81
CA ARG A 168 7.02 13.17 -10.37
C ARG A 168 8.18 14.04 -9.95
N SER A 169 9.37 13.66 -10.38
CA SER A 169 10.61 14.22 -9.88
C SER A 169 11.09 15.41 -10.69
N LYS A 170 11.72 16.37 -10.03
CA LYS A 170 12.39 17.49 -10.65
C LYS A 170 13.62 17.04 -11.46
N PRO A 171 14.08 17.82 -12.49
CA PRO A 171 15.12 17.40 -13.42
C PRO A 171 16.43 16.91 -12.78
N THR A 172 16.91 17.56 -11.71
CA THR A 172 18.12 17.13 -11.02
C THR A 172 17.98 15.72 -10.43
N LEU A 173 16.81 15.40 -9.86
CA LEU A 173 16.53 14.07 -9.32
C LEU A 173 16.37 13.03 -10.44
N LEU A 174 15.87 13.44 -11.62
CA LEU A 174 15.79 12.54 -12.78
C LEU A 174 17.19 12.18 -13.31
N ARG A 175 18.14 13.11 -13.27
CA ARG A 175 19.54 12.82 -13.61
C ARG A 175 20.15 11.80 -12.65
N VAL A 176 19.92 11.95 -11.34
CA VAL A 176 20.33 10.94 -10.35
C VAL A 176 19.71 9.58 -10.66
N GLN A 177 18.39 9.54 -10.91
CA GLN A 177 17.70 8.29 -11.28
C GLN A 177 18.31 7.67 -12.53
N ASN A 178 18.69 8.49 -13.53
CA ASN A 178 19.28 8.04 -14.78
C ASN A 178 20.65 7.37 -14.56
N GLU A 179 21.47 7.84 -13.62
CA GLU A 179 22.74 7.16 -13.26
C GLU A 179 22.49 5.75 -12.73
N ILE A 180 21.46 5.58 -11.90
CA ILE A 180 21.09 4.26 -11.36
C ILE A 180 20.50 3.37 -12.47
N ILE A 181 19.66 3.95 -13.35
CA ILE A 181 19.03 3.24 -14.49
C ILE A 181 20.09 2.69 -15.43
N ARG A 182 21.18 3.43 -15.71
CA ARG A 182 22.30 2.94 -16.54
C ARG A 182 22.92 1.63 -16.03
N LYS A 183 22.80 1.37 -14.71
CA LYS A 183 23.30 0.12 -14.10
C LYS A 183 22.26 -0.99 -14.02
N LEU A 184 20.97 -0.63 -13.86
CA LEU A 184 19.88 -1.60 -13.69
C LEU A 184 19.27 -2.04 -15.02
N ASP A 185 19.06 -1.08 -15.93
CA ASP A 185 18.37 -1.29 -17.21
C ASP A 185 18.82 -0.22 -18.22
N PRO A 186 19.97 -0.42 -18.87
CA PRO A 186 20.56 0.57 -19.79
C PRO A 186 19.62 0.99 -20.94
N ASP A 187 18.71 0.09 -21.35
CA ASP A 187 17.78 0.34 -22.45
C ASP A 187 16.62 1.26 -22.03
N SER A 188 16.43 1.47 -20.73
CA SER A 188 15.39 2.34 -20.16
C SER A 188 15.91 3.72 -19.73
N VAL A 189 17.12 4.09 -20.11
CA VAL A 189 17.69 5.41 -19.81
C VAL A 189 16.82 6.52 -20.41
N MET A 190 16.46 7.50 -19.59
CA MET A 190 15.65 8.64 -20.04
C MET A 190 16.43 9.52 -21.01
N PRO A 191 15.82 9.95 -22.13
CA PRO A 191 16.44 10.88 -23.08
C PRO A 191 16.79 12.23 -22.45
N ASP A 192 17.89 12.85 -22.91
CA ASP A 192 18.39 14.11 -22.34
C ASP A 192 17.41 15.29 -22.47
N ASP A 193 16.55 15.27 -23.48
CA ASP A 193 15.50 16.28 -23.65
C ASP A 193 14.48 16.29 -22.52
N GLN A 194 14.31 15.18 -21.81
CA GLN A 194 13.44 15.04 -20.65
C GLN A 194 14.13 15.40 -19.32
N LEU A 195 15.44 15.60 -19.34
CA LEU A 195 16.26 15.92 -18.15
C LEU A 195 16.60 17.42 -18.06
N LYS A 196 15.99 18.25 -18.91
CA LYS A 196 16.27 19.70 -18.97
C LYS A 196 15.76 20.42 -17.74
N GLY A 197 16.58 21.37 -17.25
CA GLY A 197 16.30 22.19 -16.07
C GLY A 197 17.23 21.86 -14.90
N ASP A 198 17.31 22.78 -13.94
CA ASP A 198 18.20 22.67 -12.76
C ASP A 198 17.42 22.61 -11.45
N GLU A 199 16.09 22.48 -11.55
CA GLU A 199 15.25 22.34 -10.37
C GLU A 199 15.45 20.98 -9.72
N GLY A 200 15.28 20.97 -8.41
CA GLY A 200 15.53 19.84 -7.54
C GLY A 200 16.83 20.01 -6.76
N GLU A 201 16.88 19.40 -5.59
CA GLU A 201 17.98 19.54 -4.65
C GLU A 201 18.46 18.16 -4.24
N VAL A 202 19.79 17.97 -4.27
CA VAL A 202 20.44 16.72 -3.88
C VAL A 202 21.54 17.04 -2.90
N PHE A 203 21.56 16.32 -1.79
CA PHE A 203 22.57 16.46 -0.74
C PHE A 203 23.10 15.08 -0.33
N ALA A 204 24.36 15.05 0.06
CA ALA A 204 25.02 13.86 0.57
C ALA A 204 25.86 14.24 1.79
N TRP A 205 25.50 13.70 2.94
CA TRP A 205 26.15 14.08 4.19
C TRP A 205 26.74 12.88 4.91
N LYS A 206 27.91 13.15 5.53
CA LYS A 206 28.59 12.22 6.39
C LYS A 206 28.61 12.77 7.81
N PHE A 207 28.27 11.93 8.79
CA PHE A 207 28.30 12.26 10.21
C PHE A 207 29.27 11.34 10.97
N GLU A 208 29.77 11.81 12.10
CA GLU A 208 30.63 11.00 12.96
C GLU A 208 29.83 9.87 13.65
N ASP A 209 28.62 10.18 14.10
CA ASP A 209 27.75 9.25 14.80
C ASP A 209 26.26 9.47 14.50
N SER A 210 25.44 8.51 14.96
CA SER A 210 23.99 8.53 14.78
C SER A 210 23.27 9.63 15.56
N GLN A 211 23.84 10.11 16.67
CA GLN A 211 23.25 11.20 17.44
C GLN A 211 23.39 12.54 16.68
N THR A 212 24.58 12.82 16.16
CA THR A 212 24.84 14.03 15.36
C THR A 212 23.99 14.04 14.09
N GLU A 213 23.86 12.88 13.41
CA GLU A 213 22.97 12.72 12.27
C GLU A 213 21.52 13.06 12.63
N ALA A 214 21.02 12.53 13.75
CA ALA A 214 19.65 12.71 14.19
C ALA A 214 19.33 14.18 14.54
N ILE A 215 20.22 14.86 15.28
CA ILE A 215 20.08 16.27 15.61
C ILE A 215 19.99 17.11 14.34
N TYR A 216 20.92 16.90 13.41
CA TYR A 216 20.96 17.66 12.17
C TYR A 216 19.70 17.43 11.31
N LEU A 217 19.27 16.19 11.17
CA LEU A 217 18.07 15.85 10.41
C LEU A 217 16.80 16.43 11.06
N ALA A 218 16.70 16.39 12.39
CA ALA A 218 15.56 16.97 13.09
C ALA A 218 15.49 18.50 12.92
N ASP A 219 16.64 19.22 13.02
CA ASP A 219 16.71 20.65 12.77
C ASP A 219 16.35 21.02 11.33
N LEU A 220 16.78 20.20 10.38
CA LEU A 220 16.45 20.36 8.96
C LEU A 220 14.95 20.18 8.70
N ILE A 221 14.35 19.13 9.26
CA ILE A 221 12.92 18.84 9.14
C ILE A 221 12.11 19.96 9.79
N ASP A 222 12.52 20.45 10.97
CA ASP A 222 11.90 21.58 11.63
C ASP A 222 11.92 22.84 10.73
N GLY A 223 13.08 23.10 10.11
CA GLY A 223 13.22 24.20 9.16
C GLY A 223 12.26 24.08 7.96
N TRP A 224 12.09 22.89 7.40
CA TRP A 224 11.15 22.67 6.29
C TRP A 224 9.70 22.89 6.70
N ILE A 225 9.32 22.41 7.88
CA ILE A 225 7.95 22.56 8.40
C ILE A 225 7.67 24.02 8.75
N ASN A 226 8.53 24.65 9.54
CA ASN A 226 8.25 25.95 10.15
C ASN A 226 8.65 27.14 9.27
N LYS A 227 9.75 27.04 8.49
CA LYS A 227 10.22 28.13 7.63
C LYS A 227 9.71 28.02 6.20
N GLU A 228 9.74 26.82 5.62
CA GLU A 228 9.27 26.59 4.25
C GLU A 228 7.79 26.24 4.18
N GLN A 229 7.11 26.05 5.30
CA GLN A 229 5.69 25.67 5.42
C GLN A 229 5.37 24.35 4.67
N LEU A 230 6.35 23.43 4.63
CA LEU A 230 6.16 22.12 4.00
C LEU A 230 5.32 21.24 4.92
N PRO A 231 4.19 20.68 4.44
CA PRO A 231 3.41 19.76 5.24
C PRO A 231 4.25 18.55 5.73
N PRO A 232 4.18 18.16 7.01
CA PRO A 232 4.93 17.01 7.52
C PRO A 232 4.73 15.72 6.72
N ALA A 233 3.52 15.50 6.20
CA ALA A 233 3.19 14.35 5.34
C ALA A 233 3.96 14.30 4.01
N GLU A 234 4.51 15.41 3.55
CA GLU A 234 5.34 15.49 2.35
C GLU A 234 6.84 15.25 2.63
N ILE A 235 7.19 14.86 3.86
CA ILE A 235 8.55 14.56 4.29
C ILE A 235 8.65 13.07 4.64
N ALA A 236 9.62 12.37 4.04
CA ALA A 236 9.90 10.98 4.38
C ALA A 236 11.36 10.75 4.74
N VAL A 237 11.58 9.95 5.79
CA VAL A 237 12.88 9.36 6.12
C VAL A 237 12.80 7.87 5.82
N LEU A 238 13.57 7.43 4.85
CA LEU A 238 13.62 6.06 4.40
C LEU A 238 14.87 5.36 4.91
N VAL A 239 14.69 4.16 5.42
CA VAL A 239 15.81 3.27 5.74
C VAL A 239 15.64 1.96 4.97
N SER A 240 16.75 1.29 4.68
CA SER A 240 16.66 0.01 3.99
C SER A 240 15.89 -1.03 4.81
N ARG A 241 16.14 -1.06 6.13
CA ARG A 241 15.60 -2.05 7.07
C ARG A 241 15.46 -1.46 8.47
N GLN A 242 14.58 -2.05 9.28
CA GLN A 242 14.47 -1.84 10.74
C GLN A 242 14.53 -0.36 11.18
N PRO A 243 13.58 0.49 10.77
CA PRO A 243 13.52 1.89 11.19
C PRO A 243 13.66 2.07 12.69
N ASP A 244 13.09 1.17 13.52
CA ASP A 244 13.17 1.21 14.97
C ASP A 244 14.61 1.22 15.51
N LEU A 245 15.54 0.57 14.79
CA LEU A 245 16.93 0.49 15.22
C LEU A 245 17.78 1.63 14.64
N TYR A 246 17.54 1.99 13.37
CA TYR A 246 18.38 2.97 12.69
C TYR A 246 17.95 4.41 12.94
N ALA A 247 16.67 4.66 13.19
CA ALA A 247 16.11 6.00 13.43
C ALA A 247 15.79 6.28 14.92
N ASP A 248 16.23 5.46 15.88
CA ASP A 248 15.92 5.60 17.30
C ASP A 248 16.30 6.99 17.85
N HIS A 249 17.51 7.48 17.55
CA HIS A 249 17.92 8.82 17.92
C HIS A 249 17.06 9.91 17.25
N LEU A 250 16.69 9.72 15.99
CA LEU A 250 15.84 10.67 15.26
C LEU A 250 14.43 10.73 15.86
N PHE A 251 13.85 9.62 16.30
CA PHE A 251 12.57 9.63 16.99
C PHE A 251 12.61 10.53 18.23
N ARG A 252 13.63 10.38 19.07
CA ARG A 252 13.80 11.20 20.29
C ARG A 252 13.96 12.68 19.97
N GLU A 253 14.73 13.02 18.93
CA GLU A 253 14.95 14.40 18.52
C GLU A 253 13.68 15.05 17.96
N LEU A 254 12.87 14.31 17.21
CA LEU A 254 11.57 14.78 16.71
C LEU A 254 10.57 14.98 17.87
N GLU A 255 10.54 14.04 18.85
CA GLU A 255 9.70 14.17 20.04
C GLU A 255 10.07 15.41 20.87
N GLN A 256 11.36 15.65 21.10
CA GLN A 256 11.84 16.83 21.85
C GLN A 256 11.44 18.15 21.18
N ARG A 257 11.34 18.18 19.85
CA ARG A 257 10.91 19.36 19.07
C ARG A 257 9.40 19.44 18.86
N GLY A 258 8.65 18.46 19.35
CA GLY A 258 7.21 18.38 19.15
C GLY A 258 6.81 18.17 17.68
N ILE A 259 7.72 17.63 16.85
CA ILE A 259 7.45 17.33 15.44
C ILE A 259 6.72 16.00 15.37
N PRO A 260 5.48 15.97 14.85
CA PRO A 260 4.75 14.73 14.71
C PRO A 260 5.42 13.84 13.66
N TYR A 261 5.70 12.60 14.05
CA TYR A 261 6.22 11.60 13.13
C TYR A 261 5.44 10.31 13.23
N ARG A 262 5.58 9.47 12.21
CA ARG A 262 4.98 8.14 12.14
C ARG A 262 6.04 7.12 11.78
N ASN A 263 6.29 6.19 12.71
CA ASN A 263 7.10 5.01 12.45
C ASN A 263 6.21 3.90 11.85
N GLU A 264 6.30 3.69 10.54
CA GLU A 264 5.47 2.74 9.84
C GLU A 264 5.90 1.27 10.02
N GLN A 265 6.94 0.99 10.77
CA GLN A 265 7.25 -0.38 11.17
C GLN A 265 6.41 -0.82 12.36
N GLN A 266 6.16 0.05 13.32
CA GLN A 266 5.31 -0.21 14.47
C GLN A 266 3.83 0.04 14.16
N MET A 267 3.55 1.05 13.34
CA MET A 267 2.22 1.31 12.81
C MET A 267 2.25 1.05 11.30
N GLN A 268 1.65 -0.04 10.85
CA GLN A 268 1.15 -0.06 9.48
C GLN A 268 0.20 1.13 9.37
N ASP A 269 0.24 1.83 8.26
CA ASP A 269 -0.55 3.05 8.09
C ASP A 269 -2.03 2.79 8.35
N ILE A 270 -2.45 3.01 9.61
CA ILE A 270 -3.81 2.75 10.05
C ILE A 270 -4.82 3.55 9.22
N THR A 271 -4.39 4.64 8.61
CA THR A 271 -5.25 5.51 7.81
C THR A 271 -5.59 4.93 6.45
N VAL A 272 -4.78 3.99 5.94
CA VAL A 272 -5.04 3.27 4.69
C VAL A 272 -5.65 1.89 4.92
N GLU A 273 -5.63 1.40 6.16
CA GLU A 273 -6.20 0.10 6.50
C GLU A 273 -7.71 0.06 6.24
N PRO A 274 -8.19 -0.91 5.44
CA PRO A 274 -9.59 -0.96 5.03
C PRO A 274 -10.58 -0.93 6.19
N VAL A 275 -10.33 -1.71 7.25
CA VAL A 275 -11.22 -1.77 8.41
C VAL A 275 -11.20 -0.47 9.23
N ALA A 276 -10.05 0.17 9.36
CA ALA A 276 -9.94 1.45 10.03
C ALA A 276 -10.75 2.53 9.28
N ARG A 277 -10.62 2.58 7.96
CA ARG A 277 -11.43 3.48 7.11
C ARG A 277 -12.92 3.20 7.20
N LEU A 278 -13.33 1.94 7.22
CA LEU A 278 -14.75 1.58 7.43
C LEU A 278 -15.28 2.15 8.74
N ILE A 279 -14.52 2.01 9.82
CA ILE A 279 -14.89 2.56 11.13
C ILE A 279 -15.03 4.08 11.06
N VAL A 280 -14.02 4.75 10.50
CA VAL A 280 -14.00 6.23 10.37
C VAL A 280 -15.14 6.73 9.48
N ASP A 281 -15.33 6.14 8.29
CA ASP A 281 -16.40 6.53 7.38
C ASP A 281 -17.78 6.31 7.97
N TYR A 282 -17.97 5.19 8.67
CA TYR A 282 -19.21 4.91 9.37
C TYR A 282 -19.50 5.92 10.48
N LEU A 283 -18.53 6.17 11.37
CA LEU A 283 -18.67 7.17 12.43
C LEU A 283 -18.91 8.58 11.85
N SER A 284 -18.22 8.92 10.77
CA SER A 284 -18.47 10.18 10.04
C SER A 284 -19.89 10.26 9.52
N CYS A 285 -20.44 9.16 8.99
CA CYS A 285 -21.84 9.09 8.58
C CYS A 285 -22.83 9.26 9.75
N LEU A 286 -22.46 8.88 10.97
CA LEU A 286 -23.33 9.02 12.14
C LEU A 286 -23.31 10.41 12.77
N TYR A 287 -22.11 10.98 12.93
CA TYR A 287 -21.88 12.15 13.76
C TYR A 287 -21.81 13.48 12.96
N ALA A 288 -21.37 13.43 11.68
CA ALA A 288 -21.34 14.62 10.84
C ALA A 288 -22.72 14.90 10.19
N GLN A 289 -23.00 16.18 9.97
CA GLN A 289 -24.32 16.59 9.42
C GLN A 289 -24.53 16.14 7.96
N ARG A 290 -23.50 16.22 7.11
CA ARG A 290 -23.50 15.77 5.71
C ARG A 290 -22.11 15.31 5.28
N GLU A 291 -21.94 14.00 5.12
CA GLU A 291 -20.69 13.42 4.59
C GLU A 291 -20.98 12.43 3.46
N PRO A 292 -21.41 12.91 2.29
CA PRO A 292 -21.75 12.06 1.15
C PRO A 292 -20.54 11.23 0.67
N LYS A 293 -19.33 11.75 0.80
CA LYS A 293 -18.10 11.03 0.42
C LYS A 293 -17.83 9.83 1.33
N ALA A 294 -18.03 9.96 2.64
CA ALA A 294 -17.89 8.85 3.58
C ALA A 294 -18.92 7.74 3.29
N TRP A 295 -20.18 8.13 3.01
CA TRP A 295 -21.22 7.19 2.59
C TRP A 295 -20.84 6.42 1.31
N ILE A 296 -20.38 7.12 0.27
CA ILE A 296 -19.99 6.50 -1.00
C ILE A 296 -18.83 5.52 -0.77
N ARG A 297 -17.80 5.91 -0.01
CA ARG A 297 -16.66 5.01 0.29
C ARG A 297 -17.11 3.77 1.07
N LEU A 298 -17.95 3.95 2.07
CA LEU A 298 -18.51 2.86 2.86
C LEU A 298 -19.29 1.86 1.98
N MET A 299 -20.14 2.37 1.08
CA MET A 299 -20.88 1.55 0.13
C MET A 299 -19.96 0.79 -0.84
N ASN A 300 -19.01 1.49 -1.43
CA ASN A 300 -18.06 0.88 -2.37
C ASN A 300 -17.18 -0.20 -1.73
N GLN A 301 -16.93 -0.09 -0.42
CA GLN A 301 -16.15 -1.09 0.31
C GLN A 301 -16.96 -2.33 0.71
N LEU A 302 -18.21 -2.16 1.06
CA LEU A 302 -19.04 -3.21 1.67
C LEU A 302 -20.01 -3.87 0.69
N VAL A 303 -20.39 -3.17 -0.39
CA VAL A 303 -21.26 -3.76 -1.39
C VAL A 303 -20.42 -4.74 -2.22
N PRO A 304 -20.58 -6.05 -2.06
CA PRO A 304 -19.82 -7.02 -2.85
C PRO A 304 -20.20 -6.86 -4.33
N PHE A 305 -19.25 -7.16 -5.22
CA PHE A 305 -19.50 -7.29 -6.66
C PHE A 305 -20.29 -8.57 -6.95
N ALA A 306 -21.42 -8.74 -6.25
CA ALA A 306 -22.36 -9.85 -6.38
C ALA A 306 -23.57 -9.40 -7.18
N ASP A 307 -24.50 -10.32 -7.44
CA ASP A 307 -25.74 -10.07 -8.15
C ASP A 307 -26.53 -8.89 -7.53
N GLU A 308 -27.28 -8.17 -8.34
CA GLU A 308 -28.02 -6.94 -7.96
C GLU A 308 -28.90 -7.11 -6.69
N GLU A 309 -29.47 -8.30 -6.49
CA GLU A 309 -30.29 -8.60 -5.32
C GLU A 309 -29.48 -8.60 -4.02
N ILE A 310 -28.28 -9.20 -4.04
CA ILE A 310 -27.40 -9.24 -2.87
C ILE A 310 -26.87 -7.83 -2.58
N GLN A 311 -26.48 -7.09 -3.61
CA GLN A 311 -26.04 -5.69 -3.45
C GLN A 311 -27.15 -4.83 -2.82
N THR A 312 -28.38 -4.99 -3.30
CA THR A 312 -29.54 -4.26 -2.78
C THR A 312 -29.83 -4.63 -1.32
N SER A 313 -29.70 -5.91 -0.95
CA SER A 313 -29.87 -6.37 0.43
C SER A 313 -28.84 -5.78 1.38
N VAL A 314 -27.56 -5.83 1.01
CA VAL A 314 -26.45 -5.25 1.80
C VAL A 314 -26.64 -3.75 1.98
N ARG A 315 -26.98 -3.03 0.90
CA ARG A 315 -27.26 -1.57 0.96
C ARG A 315 -28.41 -1.24 1.89
N LYS A 316 -29.52 -1.98 1.80
CA LYS A 316 -30.69 -1.79 2.67
C LYS A 316 -30.35 -2.05 4.14
N GLY A 317 -29.63 -3.13 4.43
CA GLY A 317 -29.22 -3.48 5.79
C GLY A 317 -28.34 -2.38 6.41
N LEU A 318 -27.36 -1.88 5.65
CA LEU A 318 -26.47 -0.83 6.13
C LEU A 318 -27.18 0.53 6.28
N ASP A 319 -28.09 0.88 5.36
CA ASP A 319 -28.91 2.10 5.47
C ASP A 319 -29.81 2.04 6.73
N GLN A 320 -30.42 0.91 7.00
CA GLN A 320 -31.23 0.73 8.22
C GLN A 320 -30.37 0.87 9.48
N LEU A 321 -29.19 0.29 9.51
CA LEU A 321 -28.25 0.39 10.63
C LEU A 321 -27.84 1.84 10.89
N ILE A 322 -27.48 2.58 9.84
CA ILE A 322 -27.09 3.99 9.94
C ILE A 322 -28.25 4.85 10.42
N ARG A 323 -29.45 4.67 9.86
CA ARG A 323 -30.65 5.43 10.31
C ARG A 323 -30.96 5.18 11.77
N LYS A 324 -30.87 3.90 12.22
CA LYS A 324 -31.08 3.55 13.63
C LYS A 324 -30.07 4.26 14.51
N HIS A 325 -28.79 4.14 14.21
CA HIS A 325 -27.73 4.71 15.04
C HIS A 325 -27.67 6.23 14.96
N ARG A 326 -28.02 6.87 13.83
CA ARG A 326 -28.19 8.33 13.75
C ARG A 326 -29.24 8.85 14.71
N LYS A 327 -30.35 8.14 14.85
CA LYS A 327 -31.40 8.51 15.81
C LYS A 327 -30.86 8.43 17.24
N GLU A 328 -30.16 7.32 17.58
CA GLU A 328 -29.55 7.16 18.91
C GLU A 328 -28.52 8.26 19.21
N VAL A 329 -27.65 8.62 18.23
CA VAL A 329 -26.68 9.72 18.36
C VAL A 329 -27.39 11.07 18.56
N SER A 330 -28.47 11.35 17.81
CA SER A 330 -29.23 12.58 17.93
C SER A 330 -29.89 12.73 19.30
N ASP A 331 -30.38 11.63 19.85
CA ASP A 331 -31.01 11.61 21.18
C ASP A 331 -29.94 11.75 22.30
N ALA A 332 -28.74 11.20 22.10
CA ALA A 332 -27.62 11.28 23.04
C ALA A 332 -26.93 12.67 23.06
N LYS A 333 -26.94 13.43 21.96
CA LYS A 333 -26.38 14.81 21.91
C LYS A 333 -27.06 15.79 22.87
N LYS A 334 -28.13 15.39 23.50
CA LYS A 334 -28.82 16.18 24.55
C LYS A 334 -28.20 16.03 25.94
N THR A 335 -27.28 15.11 26.14
CA THR A 335 -26.53 14.86 27.36
C THR A 335 -25.07 14.66 26.99
N GLU A 336 -24.12 15.28 27.72
CA GLU A 336 -22.69 15.08 27.50
C GLU A 336 -22.36 13.57 27.48
N THR A 337 -21.97 13.06 26.32
CA THR A 337 -21.80 11.62 26.10
C THR A 337 -20.36 11.22 26.35
N PRO A 338 -20.07 10.26 27.25
CA PRO A 338 -18.71 9.80 27.49
C PRO A 338 -18.07 9.20 26.22
N PHE A 339 -16.77 9.37 26.08
CA PHE A 339 -15.89 8.79 25.07
C PHE A 339 -16.17 7.32 24.70
N SER A 340 -16.67 6.49 25.64
CA SER A 340 -16.99 5.09 25.42
C SER A 340 -18.15 4.81 24.46
N GLU A 341 -19.01 5.79 24.21
CA GLU A 341 -20.25 5.60 23.45
C GLU A 341 -20.02 5.48 21.94
N TRP A 342 -19.13 6.29 21.34
CA TRP A 342 -18.89 6.24 19.91
C TRP A 342 -18.32 4.87 19.47
N TRP A 343 -17.50 4.22 20.32
CA TRP A 343 -16.93 2.92 20.01
C TRP A 343 -17.98 1.80 19.99
N ARG A 344 -19.07 1.96 20.70
CA ARG A 344 -20.22 1.05 20.62
C ARG A 344 -20.75 0.93 19.19
N PHE A 345 -20.84 2.05 18.48
CA PHE A 345 -21.31 2.08 17.10
C PHE A 345 -20.29 1.45 16.13
N GLY A 346 -18.99 1.69 16.34
CA GLY A 346 -17.93 1.01 15.59
C GLY A 346 -18.01 -0.52 15.74
N ARG A 347 -18.16 -1.02 16.97
CA ARG A 347 -18.36 -2.45 17.22
C ARG A 347 -19.63 -3.00 16.60
N ALA A 348 -20.72 -2.26 16.63
CA ALA A 348 -21.99 -2.68 16.04
C ALA A 348 -21.86 -2.81 14.51
N LEU A 349 -21.12 -1.90 13.85
CA LEU A 349 -20.79 -2.02 12.43
C LEU A 349 -20.00 -3.31 12.16
N LEU A 350 -18.89 -3.53 12.88
CA LEU A 350 -18.03 -4.70 12.67
C LEU A 350 -18.81 -6.02 12.85
N ASN A 351 -19.68 -6.08 13.85
CA ASN A 351 -20.55 -7.25 14.07
C ASN A 351 -21.59 -7.42 12.95
N HIS A 352 -22.12 -6.32 12.42
CA HIS A 352 -23.08 -6.35 11.31
C HIS A 352 -22.44 -6.85 10.01
N ILE A 353 -21.21 -6.41 9.72
CA ILE A 353 -20.44 -6.82 8.54
C ILE A 353 -20.04 -8.29 8.64
N GLY A 354 -19.68 -8.74 9.84
CA GLY A 354 -19.22 -10.09 10.10
C GLY A 354 -17.76 -10.34 9.72
N LEU A 355 -17.13 -11.28 10.42
CA LEU A 355 -15.71 -11.56 10.34
C LEU A 355 -15.24 -11.91 8.90
N GLN A 356 -16.04 -12.70 8.19
CA GLN A 356 -15.71 -13.16 6.84
C GLN A 356 -15.53 -12.00 5.84
N THR A 357 -16.44 -11.04 5.88
CA THR A 357 -16.39 -9.84 5.02
C THR A 357 -15.22 -8.95 5.42
N LEU A 358 -14.96 -8.81 6.72
CA LEU A 358 -13.83 -8.01 7.21
C LEU A 358 -12.49 -8.61 6.77
N VAL A 359 -12.31 -9.91 6.85
CA VAL A 359 -11.10 -10.61 6.37
C VAL A 359 -10.95 -10.49 4.86
N ALA A 360 -12.03 -10.49 4.09
CA ALA A 360 -11.99 -10.32 2.64
C ALA A 360 -11.57 -8.89 2.18
N LEU A 361 -11.52 -7.92 3.08
CA LEU A 361 -11.13 -6.54 2.76
C LEU A 361 -9.63 -6.37 2.50
N SER A 362 -8.79 -7.21 3.09
CA SER A 362 -7.34 -7.17 2.89
C SER A 362 -6.73 -8.55 3.02
N PRO A 363 -5.76 -8.89 2.17
CA PRO A 363 -4.93 -10.08 2.34
C PRO A 363 -4.25 -10.17 3.71
N ASP A 364 -3.84 -9.03 4.26
CA ASP A 364 -3.15 -8.95 5.55
C ASP A 364 -4.04 -9.35 6.74
N TYR A 365 -5.37 -9.43 6.53
CA TYR A 365 -6.34 -9.83 7.56
C TYR A 365 -6.59 -11.33 7.65
N GLU A 366 -5.89 -12.13 6.84
CA GLU A 366 -5.87 -13.60 6.99
C GLU A 366 -5.47 -14.02 8.39
N SER A 367 -4.49 -13.34 8.95
CA SER A 367 -4.23 -13.38 10.36
C SER A 367 -5.33 -12.62 11.08
N HIS A 368 -6.21 -13.36 11.78
CA HIS A 368 -7.20 -12.74 12.66
C HIS A 368 -6.55 -11.82 13.70
N GLU A 369 -5.31 -12.10 14.08
CA GLU A 369 -4.51 -11.24 14.97
C GLU A 369 -4.21 -9.90 14.31
N ARG A 370 -3.90 -9.88 13.00
CA ARG A 370 -3.70 -8.61 12.29
C ARG A 370 -4.97 -7.77 12.23
N LEU A 371 -6.10 -8.38 11.90
CA LEU A 371 -7.39 -7.69 11.91
C LEU A 371 -7.72 -7.11 13.30
N LYS A 372 -7.53 -7.90 14.36
CA LYS A 372 -7.71 -7.43 15.74
C LYS A 372 -6.76 -6.29 16.10
N GLN A 373 -5.51 -6.35 15.64
CA GLN A 373 -4.54 -5.29 15.85
C GLN A 373 -4.98 -4.00 15.16
N VAL A 374 -5.37 -4.05 13.89
CA VAL A 374 -5.87 -2.89 13.13
C VAL A 374 -7.09 -2.26 13.81
N ILE A 375 -8.01 -3.08 14.32
CA ILE A 375 -9.19 -2.58 15.05
C ILE A 375 -8.77 -1.87 16.36
N ARG A 376 -7.81 -2.43 17.10
CA ARG A 376 -7.26 -1.79 18.32
C ARG A 376 -6.57 -0.47 17.98
N ASP A 377 -5.69 -0.48 17.00
CA ASP A 377 -4.91 0.69 16.59
C ASP A 377 -5.81 1.82 16.07
N ALA A 378 -6.84 1.49 15.28
CA ALA A 378 -7.84 2.46 14.84
C ALA A 378 -8.58 3.10 16.02
N ARG A 379 -8.96 2.30 17.02
CA ARG A 379 -9.61 2.78 18.24
C ARG A 379 -8.70 3.71 19.03
N GLU A 380 -7.47 3.30 19.31
CA GLU A 380 -6.50 4.12 20.05
C GLU A 380 -6.18 5.40 19.28
N ARG A 381 -5.99 5.33 17.96
CA ARG A 381 -5.75 6.53 17.15
C ARG A 381 -6.90 7.53 17.20
N ILE A 382 -8.16 7.08 17.13
CA ILE A 382 -9.32 7.99 17.28
C ILE A 382 -9.33 8.58 18.69
N LYS A 383 -8.98 7.79 19.70
CA LYS A 383 -8.85 8.28 21.08
C LYS A 383 -7.81 9.38 21.21
N ASP A 384 -6.61 9.17 20.70
CA ASP A 384 -5.52 10.17 20.73
C ASP A 384 -5.94 11.46 20.01
N LEU A 385 -6.62 11.33 18.89
CA LEU A 385 -7.15 12.49 18.16
C LEU A 385 -8.20 13.26 18.95
N LEU A 386 -9.02 12.57 19.76
CA LEU A 386 -10.01 13.20 20.64
C LEU A 386 -9.39 13.90 21.85
N GLU A 387 -8.20 13.54 22.26
CA GLU A 387 -7.42 14.29 23.26
C GLU A 387 -6.94 15.65 22.72
N ILE A 388 -6.71 15.72 21.40
CA ILE A 388 -6.29 16.96 20.72
C ILE A 388 -7.51 17.78 20.27
N GLU A 389 -8.53 17.13 19.79
CA GLU A 389 -9.74 17.70 19.21
C GLU A 389 -10.98 17.03 19.81
N SER A 390 -11.63 17.68 20.75
CA SER A 390 -12.77 17.13 21.49
C SER A 390 -14.02 16.88 20.62
N ASP A 391 -14.14 17.53 19.48
CA ASP A 391 -15.24 17.31 18.52
C ASP A 391 -14.94 16.08 17.64
N LEU A 392 -15.71 15.00 17.82
CA LEU A 392 -15.51 13.75 17.11
C LEU A 392 -15.55 13.91 15.57
N PRO A 393 -16.49 14.61 14.95
CA PRO A 393 -16.42 14.91 13.50
C PRO A 393 -15.11 15.54 13.05
N LEU A 394 -14.56 16.48 13.80
CA LEU A 394 -13.28 17.12 13.49
C LEU A 394 -12.11 16.16 13.71
N ALA A 395 -12.10 15.39 14.81
CA ALA A 395 -11.12 14.35 15.08
C ALA A 395 -11.10 13.27 13.96
N LEU A 396 -12.27 12.84 13.49
CA LEU A 396 -12.38 11.87 12.38
C LEU A 396 -11.86 12.44 11.04
N LYS A 397 -12.03 13.73 10.79
CA LYS A 397 -11.39 14.39 9.63
C LYS A 397 -9.87 14.34 9.73
N ARG A 398 -9.32 14.58 10.91
CA ARG A 398 -7.87 14.48 11.18
C ARG A 398 -7.34 13.05 11.12
N PHE A 399 -8.19 12.04 11.24
CA PHE A 399 -7.76 10.65 11.12
C PHE A 399 -7.14 10.35 9.75
N ALA A 400 -7.70 10.94 8.69
CA ALA A 400 -7.21 10.81 7.31
C ALA A 400 -6.20 11.90 6.94
N ASP A 401 -6.13 12.97 7.72
CA ASP A 401 -5.26 14.13 7.50
C ASP A 401 -3.91 13.84 8.18
N ASP A 402 -3.02 13.32 7.37
CA ASP A 402 -1.73 12.84 7.84
C ASP A 402 -0.73 14.00 7.92
N GLN A 403 -0.67 14.65 9.08
CA GLN A 403 0.25 15.75 9.39
C GLN A 403 1.52 15.26 10.08
N ALA A 404 2.05 14.11 9.71
CA ALA A 404 3.22 13.52 10.34
C ALA A 404 4.33 13.20 9.33
N VAL A 405 5.59 13.43 9.76
CA VAL A 405 6.77 12.97 9.02
C VAL A 405 6.77 11.45 8.94
N ARG A 406 6.99 10.90 7.74
CA ARG A 406 6.96 9.47 7.50
C ARG A 406 8.34 8.84 7.69
N ILE A 407 8.47 7.90 8.62
CA ILE A 407 9.70 7.13 8.81
C ILE A 407 9.39 5.66 8.53
N LEU A 408 9.95 5.14 7.43
CA LEU A 408 9.55 3.85 6.89
C LEU A 408 10.71 3.14 6.17
N THR A 409 10.52 1.85 5.90
CA THR A 409 11.46 1.14 5.03
C THR A 409 11.26 1.57 3.57
N ILE A 410 12.34 1.47 2.79
CA ILE A 410 12.27 1.68 1.33
C ILE A 410 11.19 0.79 0.70
N HIS A 411 11.06 -0.46 1.13
CA HIS A 411 10.03 -1.38 0.63
C HIS A 411 8.60 -0.88 0.86
N LYS A 412 8.34 -0.30 2.04
CA LYS A 412 7.02 0.26 2.37
C LYS A 412 6.73 1.57 1.61
N SER A 413 7.77 2.28 1.17
CA SER A 413 7.60 3.51 0.39
C SER A 413 7.14 3.28 -1.06
N LYS A 414 7.15 2.02 -1.54
CA LYS A 414 6.72 1.70 -2.91
C LYS A 414 5.26 2.09 -3.13
N GLY A 415 5.02 2.91 -4.16
CA GLY A 415 3.70 3.48 -4.48
C GLY A 415 3.43 4.84 -3.84
N LEU A 416 4.23 5.27 -2.86
CA LEU A 416 4.16 6.60 -2.25
C LEU A 416 5.06 7.60 -2.99
N GLU A 417 4.89 8.89 -2.66
CA GLU A 417 5.73 9.97 -3.17
C GLU A 417 5.72 11.15 -2.20
N PHE A 418 6.85 11.84 -2.08
CA PHE A 418 7.05 12.91 -1.10
C PHE A 418 7.78 14.09 -1.73
N ASP A 419 7.56 15.30 -1.26
CA ASP A 419 8.34 16.46 -1.67
C ASP A 419 9.82 16.26 -1.35
N SER A 420 10.11 15.89 -0.10
CA SER A 420 11.47 15.73 0.42
C SER A 420 11.68 14.31 0.99
N VAL A 421 12.73 13.66 0.53
CA VAL A 421 13.11 12.31 0.95
C VAL A 421 14.52 12.31 1.50
N VAL A 422 14.69 11.79 2.70
CA VAL A 422 15.98 11.44 3.30
C VAL A 422 16.14 9.92 3.22
N ILE A 423 17.20 9.43 2.59
CA ILE A 423 17.60 8.02 2.68
C ILE A 423 18.72 7.95 3.73
N MET A 424 18.34 7.48 4.89
CA MET A 424 19.20 7.40 6.06
C MET A 424 19.95 6.08 6.11
N ALA A 425 21.15 6.07 6.70
CA ALA A 425 21.97 4.89 6.85
C ALA A 425 22.34 4.21 5.52
N VAL A 426 22.86 4.99 4.56
CA VAL A 426 23.35 4.45 3.28
C VAL A 426 24.71 3.79 3.51
N GLU A 427 24.68 2.60 4.13
CA GLU A 427 25.83 1.87 4.65
C GLU A 427 25.81 0.41 4.15
N ASN A 428 26.99 -0.20 4.01
CA ASN A 428 27.11 -1.61 3.58
C ASN A 428 26.38 -2.56 4.53
N GLU A 429 26.36 -2.24 5.82
CA GLU A 429 25.71 -3.01 6.87
C GLU A 429 24.18 -2.94 6.82
N THR A 430 23.63 -1.94 6.13
CA THR A 430 22.19 -1.75 5.96
C THR A 430 21.69 -2.35 4.65
N PHE A 431 22.51 -2.25 3.60
CA PHE A 431 22.23 -2.78 2.26
C PHE A 431 23.04 -4.07 2.02
N PHE A 432 22.68 -5.15 2.70
CA PHE A 432 23.32 -6.45 2.55
C PHE A 432 22.43 -7.44 1.77
N GLY A 433 23.02 -8.50 1.22
CA GLY A 433 22.35 -9.49 0.39
C GLY A 433 22.68 -9.33 -1.09
N LYS A 434 21.74 -9.64 -1.97
CA LYS A 434 21.97 -9.57 -3.42
C LYS A 434 22.06 -8.10 -3.88
N GLU A 435 23.12 -7.82 -4.63
CA GLU A 435 23.43 -6.47 -5.10
C GLU A 435 22.32 -5.85 -5.97
N GLU A 436 21.78 -6.64 -6.88
CA GLU A 436 20.73 -6.19 -7.80
C GLU A 436 19.45 -5.82 -7.04
N GLU A 437 19.03 -6.64 -6.05
CA GLU A 437 17.88 -6.34 -5.20
C GLU A 437 18.10 -5.05 -4.38
N ASN A 438 19.32 -4.85 -3.89
CA ASN A 438 19.67 -3.63 -3.15
C ASN A 438 19.67 -2.38 -4.05
N ARG A 439 20.16 -2.49 -5.32
CA ARG A 439 20.09 -1.39 -6.29
C ARG A 439 18.64 -1.06 -6.65
N CYS A 440 17.79 -2.07 -6.89
CA CYS A 440 16.37 -1.86 -7.12
C CYS A 440 15.70 -1.17 -5.91
N ALA A 441 16.00 -1.61 -4.68
CA ALA A 441 15.49 -0.97 -3.47
C ALA A 441 15.96 0.49 -3.37
N PHE A 442 17.25 0.75 -3.60
CA PHE A 442 17.78 2.10 -3.60
C PHE A 442 17.10 2.99 -4.66
N PHE A 443 16.93 2.48 -5.89
CA PHE A 443 16.19 3.17 -6.95
C PHE A 443 14.75 3.48 -6.54
N VAL A 444 14.06 2.54 -5.89
CA VAL A 444 12.72 2.79 -5.33
C VAL A 444 12.77 3.97 -4.37
N GLY A 445 13.70 3.98 -3.40
CA GLY A 445 13.83 5.09 -2.43
C GLY A 445 14.06 6.44 -3.10
N VAL A 446 15.03 6.51 -4.02
CA VAL A 446 15.35 7.74 -4.77
C VAL A 446 14.15 8.23 -5.59
N SER A 447 13.43 7.32 -6.23
CA SER A 447 12.27 7.65 -7.07
C SER A 447 11.04 8.13 -6.29
N ARG A 448 11.08 8.13 -4.96
CA ARG A 448 10.00 8.68 -4.11
C ARG A 448 10.05 10.20 -3.99
N ALA A 449 11.22 10.81 -4.24
CA ALA A 449 11.43 12.24 -4.10
C ALA A 449 10.85 13.03 -5.29
N LYS A 450 10.09 14.08 -4.98
CA LYS A 450 9.60 15.06 -5.97
C LYS A 450 10.59 16.18 -6.17
N ARG A 451 11.07 16.82 -5.10
CA ARG A 451 11.90 18.04 -5.14
C ARG A 451 13.27 17.85 -4.48
N ARG A 452 13.35 17.15 -3.35
CA ARG A 452 14.57 17.08 -2.53
C ARG A 452 14.96 15.66 -2.19
N LEU A 453 16.21 15.31 -2.39
CA LEU A 453 16.81 14.02 -2.04
C LEU A 453 18.03 14.22 -1.17
N ILE A 454 18.09 13.52 -0.05
CA ILE A 454 19.23 13.56 0.87
C ILE A 454 19.69 12.14 1.14
N LEU A 455 20.99 11.89 1.05
CA LEU A 455 21.61 10.66 1.50
C LEU A 455 22.45 10.92 2.73
N THR A 456 22.36 10.05 3.72
CA THR A 456 23.22 10.15 4.90
C THR A 456 23.92 8.83 5.21
N HIS A 457 25.12 8.93 5.78
CA HIS A 457 25.78 7.84 6.47
C HIS A 457 26.58 8.34 7.66
N THR A 458 26.86 7.45 8.61
CA THR A 458 27.67 7.74 9.79
C THR A 458 28.90 6.85 9.85
N ASN A 459 29.96 7.28 10.56
CA ASN A 459 31.10 6.43 10.86
C ASN A 459 30.75 5.41 11.95
N LYS A 460 29.86 5.79 12.88
CA LYS A 460 29.50 5.00 14.05
C LYS A 460 28.00 5.09 14.33
N ARG A 461 27.39 3.93 14.65
CA ARG A 461 26.03 3.85 15.20
C ARG A 461 26.05 3.08 16.49
N ASP A 462 25.57 3.68 17.57
CA ASP A 462 25.44 3.03 18.84
C ASP A 462 24.51 1.80 18.75
N GLU A 463 24.82 0.77 19.55
CA GLU A 463 24.04 -0.45 19.56
C GLU A 463 22.70 -0.23 20.26
N PRO A 464 21.57 -0.36 19.58
CA PRO A 464 20.25 -0.26 20.22
C PRO A 464 20.01 -1.44 21.17
N ALA A 465 19.25 -1.20 22.25
CA ALA A 465 19.01 -2.21 23.30
C ALA A 465 18.44 -3.55 22.80
N ASN A 466 17.70 -3.53 21.67
CA ASN A 466 17.05 -4.73 21.10
C ASN A 466 17.75 -5.26 19.84
N ALA A 467 18.97 -4.78 19.54
CA ALA A 467 19.68 -5.19 18.33
C ALA A 467 20.28 -6.60 18.50
N LYS A 468 20.19 -7.39 17.43
CA LYS A 468 20.94 -8.66 17.31
C LYS A 468 21.99 -8.49 16.21
N HIS A 469 23.23 -8.86 16.49
CA HIS A 469 24.35 -8.78 15.51
C HIS A 469 24.63 -7.36 14.99
N TRP A 470 24.68 -6.38 15.87
CA TRP A 470 24.96 -4.99 15.53
C TRP A 470 26.46 -4.75 15.30
N LYS A 471 26.78 -4.01 14.25
CA LYS A 471 28.13 -3.49 14.03
C LYS A 471 28.13 -2.01 14.34
N VAL A 472 28.94 -1.58 15.31
CA VAL A 472 29.01 -0.18 15.72
C VAL A 472 29.67 0.68 14.65
N PHE A 473 30.80 0.24 14.08
CA PHE A 473 31.47 0.98 13.00
C PHE A 473 30.82 0.68 11.66
N ARG A 474 30.58 1.72 10.88
CA ARG A 474 29.83 1.71 9.65
C ARG A 474 30.67 2.09 8.44
N THR A 475 30.38 1.51 7.32
CA THR A 475 31.04 1.77 6.06
C THR A 475 30.05 2.29 5.04
N ALA A 476 30.32 3.48 4.49
CA ALA A 476 29.48 4.06 3.44
C ALA A 476 29.31 3.10 2.26
N ARG A 477 28.11 3.02 1.72
CA ARG A 477 27.84 2.33 0.45
C ARG A 477 28.25 3.25 -0.71
N LEU A 478 29.54 3.31 -1.04
CA LEU A 478 30.13 4.28 -1.95
C LEU A 478 29.43 4.33 -3.30
N GLU A 479 29.08 3.18 -3.89
CA GLU A 479 28.34 3.12 -5.15
C GLU A 479 27.09 4.02 -5.17
N TYR A 480 26.35 4.08 -4.07
CA TYR A 480 25.12 4.87 -3.99
C TYR A 480 25.39 6.37 -3.85
N PHE A 481 26.50 6.73 -3.22
CA PHE A 481 26.97 8.11 -3.18
C PHE A 481 27.49 8.54 -4.56
N ASP A 482 28.19 7.67 -5.29
CA ASP A 482 28.71 7.96 -6.63
C ASP A 482 27.58 8.33 -7.62
N TYR A 483 26.38 7.78 -7.46
CA TYR A 483 25.23 8.15 -8.29
C TYR A 483 24.74 9.59 -8.03
N VAL A 484 24.93 10.13 -6.85
CA VAL A 484 24.38 11.44 -6.43
C VAL A 484 25.41 12.54 -6.42
N LEU A 485 26.70 12.24 -6.17
CA LEU A 485 27.78 13.22 -6.01
C LEU A 485 27.90 14.21 -7.16
N PRO A 486 27.70 13.84 -8.46
CA PRO A 486 27.74 14.81 -9.56
C PRO A 486 26.67 15.90 -9.49
N PHE A 487 25.62 15.72 -8.68
CA PHE A 487 24.44 16.59 -8.60
C PHE A 487 24.26 17.24 -7.23
N VAL A 488 25.18 17.00 -6.30
CA VAL A 488 25.14 17.57 -4.93
C VAL A 488 25.34 19.08 -5.00
N ARG A 489 24.53 19.81 -4.24
CA ARG A 489 24.65 21.27 -4.02
C ARG A 489 25.47 21.62 -2.81
#